data_e54f9659c251d2e9e8cbbc745b83436c
#
_entry.id   e54f9659c251d2e9e8cbbc745b83436c
#
_cell.length_a   1.000
_cell.length_b   1.000
_cell.length_c   1.000
_cell.angle_alpha   90.00
_cell.angle_beta   90.00
_cell.angle_gamma   90.00
#
_symmetry.space_group_name_H-M   'P 1'
#
loop_
_entity.id
_entity.type
_entity.pdbx_description
1 polymer ?
#
loop_
_entity_poly.entity_id
_entity_poly.type
_entity_poly.pdbx_seq_one_letter_code
_entity_poly.pdbx_strand_id
1 'polypeptide(L)'
;MDWSDGNYSLSLDWLRLADAARTSRTEWQPAIAVMHAITAQTGMTSFLSVVSGTELVCVECAQGHAIDSLILRPGRVLPLHAGAAGRVALAYFEDADAERYLAGAPFPAYNENTLVSVEQLREDIRLTRERGYALSDEDVTLGVGAVGVPIVDNESGRVIASLSAGGFVDEVLATQESLAALLHDGVHEIQAA
;
A
#
# COMPACT_ATOMS: atom_id res chain seq x y z
N MET A 1 -1.63 -3.13 29.06
CA MET A 1 -0.18 -3.07 29.34
C MET A 1 0.07 -3.98 30.50
N ASP A 2 0.96 -4.94 30.34
CA ASP A 2 1.34 -5.88 31.38
C ASP A 2 2.71 -5.47 31.93
N TRP A 3 2.87 -5.57 33.25
CA TRP A 3 4.13 -5.22 33.91
C TRP A 3 4.71 -6.48 34.55
N SER A 4 5.93 -6.83 34.18
CA SER A 4 6.70 -7.92 34.81
C SER A 4 8.19 -7.59 34.79
N ASP A 5 8.88 -7.95 35.87
CA ASP A 5 10.35 -7.84 36.01
C ASP A 5 10.94 -6.45 35.67
N GLY A 6 10.20 -5.37 36.00
CA GLY A 6 10.64 -3.99 35.75
C GLY A 6 10.42 -3.50 34.30
N ASN A 7 9.78 -4.29 33.46
CA ASN A 7 9.50 -3.95 32.07
C ASN A 7 7.99 -3.87 31.79
N TYR A 8 7.60 -2.96 30.88
CA TYR A 8 6.25 -2.91 30.35
C TYR A 8 6.18 -3.66 29.02
N SER A 9 5.16 -4.50 28.86
CA SER A 9 4.83 -5.14 27.59
C SER A 9 3.39 -4.83 27.19
N LEU A 10 3.10 -4.93 25.89
CA LEU A 10 1.72 -4.84 25.42
C LEU A 10 0.98 -6.11 25.85
N SER A 11 -0.21 -5.93 26.42
CA SER A 11 -1.11 -7.05 26.73
C SER A 11 -1.51 -7.80 25.46
N LEU A 12 -1.64 -9.13 25.56
CA LEU A 12 -2.19 -9.96 24.47
C LEU A 12 -3.61 -9.57 24.07
N ASP A 13 -4.34 -8.82 24.92
CA ASP A 13 -5.65 -8.27 24.56
C ASP A 13 -5.61 -7.35 23.34
N TRP A 14 -4.48 -6.72 23.05
CA TRP A 14 -4.29 -5.93 21.83
C TRP A 14 -4.41 -6.76 20.56
N LEU A 15 -3.99 -8.04 20.59
CA LEU A 15 -4.17 -8.96 19.46
C LEU A 15 -5.65 -9.23 19.19
N ARG A 16 -6.46 -9.36 20.25
CA ARG A 16 -7.92 -9.54 20.14
C ARG A 16 -8.59 -8.29 19.53
N LEU A 17 -8.16 -7.11 19.96
CA LEU A 17 -8.67 -5.85 19.42
C LEU A 17 -8.27 -5.66 17.95
N ALA A 18 -7.02 -5.97 17.59
CA ALA A 18 -6.55 -5.92 16.22
C ALA A 18 -7.31 -6.89 15.31
N ASP A 19 -7.53 -8.13 15.76
CA ASP A 19 -8.31 -9.13 15.03
C ASP A 19 -9.78 -8.70 14.88
N ALA A 20 -10.40 -8.21 15.96
CA ALA A 20 -11.76 -7.67 15.91
C ALA A 20 -11.88 -6.47 14.96
N ALA A 21 -10.90 -5.56 14.96
CA ALA A 21 -10.88 -4.43 14.02
C ALA A 21 -10.78 -4.88 12.56
N ARG A 22 -9.98 -5.89 12.27
CA ARG A 22 -9.81 -6.47 10.94
C ARG A 22 -11.07 -7.22 10.48
N THR A 23 -11.64 -8.06 11.32
CA THR A 23 -12.80 -8.91 10.99
C THR A 23 -14.12 -8.15 10.97
N SER A 24 -14.23 -7.01 11.64
CA SER A 24 -15.42 -6.15 11.60
C SER A 24 -15.55 -5.37 10.28
N ARG A 25 -14.49 -5.30 9.49
CA ARG A 25 -14.45 -4.64 8.19
C ARG A 25 -14.88 -5.59 7.08
N THR A 26 -16.18 -5.91 7.03
CA THR A 26 -16.73 -6.87 6.05
C THR A 26 -16.66 -6.36 4.61
N GLU A 27 -16.56 -5.05 4.41
CA GLU A 27 -16.39 -4.40 3.11
C GLU A 27 -15.10 -4.82 2.39
N TRP A 28 -14.09 -5.32 3.13
CA TRP A 28 -12.82 -5.78 2.55
C TRP A 28 -12.74 -7.30 2.35
N GLN A 29 -13.77 -8.06 2.71
CA GLN A 29 -13.77 -9.51 2.54
C GLN A 29 -13.57 -9.96 1.07
N PRO A 30 -14.17 -9.30 0.05
CA PRO A 30 -13.92 -9.65 -1.35
C PRO A 30 -12.45 -9.49 -1.75
N ALA A 31 -11.74 -8.52 -1.16
CA ALA A 31 -10.34 -8.27 -1.48
C ALA A 31 -9.42 -9.46 -1.13
N ILE A 32 -9.75 -10.25 -0.12
CA ILE A 32 -8.93 -11.40 0.30
C ILE A 32 -8.84 -12.45 -0.82
N ALA A 33 -9.97 -12.80 -1.43
CA ALA A 33 -10.00 -13.76 -2.54
C ALA A 33 -9.24 -13.24 -3.77
N VAL A 34 -9.44 -11.97 -4.11
CA VAL A 34 -8.74 -11.28 -5.21
C VAL A 34 -7.23 -11.27 -4.98
N MET A 35 -6.78 -10.91 -3.78
CA MET A 35 -5.37 -10.90 -3.43
C MET A 35 -4.72 -12.27 -3.55
N HIS A 36 -5.39 -13.33 -3.07
CA HIS A 36 -4.91 -14.71 -3.24
C HIS A 36 -4.81 -15.12 -4.71
N ALA A 37 -5.77 -14.71 -5.56
CA ALA A 37 -5.73 -15.00 -6.99
C ALA A 37 -4.56 -14.28 -7.67
N ILE A 38 -4.33 -12.99 -7.38
CA ILE A 38 -3.20 -12.21 -7.88
C ILE A 38 -1.87 -12.85 -7.45
N THR A 39 -1.74 -13.18 -6.17
CA THR A 39 -0.53 -13.82 -5.63
C THR A 39 -0.27 -15.18 -6.26
N ALA A 40 -1.30 -16.01 -6.45
CA ALA A 40 -1.16 -17.32 -7.10
C ALA A 40 -0.73 -17.20 -8.58
N GLN A 41 -1.20 -16.17 -9.27
CA GLN A 41 -0.88 -15.93 -10.68
C GLN A 41 0.52 -15.36 -10.89
N THR A 42 0.96 -14.47 -10.00
CA THR A 42 2.20 -13.70 -10.18
C THR A 42 3.38 -14.21 -9.35
N GLY A 43 3.13 -14.98 -8.28
CA GLY A 43 4.13 -15.30 -7.26
C GLY A 43 4.49 -14.13 -6.34
N MET A 44 4.03 -12.93 -6.63
CA MET A 44 4.29 -11.73 -5.85
C MET A 44 3.40 -11.67 -4.60
N THR A 45 3.84 -10.95 -3.58
CA THR A 45 3.01 -10.68 -2.39
C THR A 45 2.07 -9.52 -2.69
N SER A 46 0.78 -9.72 -2.48
CA SER A 46 -0.23 -8.67 -2.63
C SER A 46 -0.68 -8.11 -1.28
N PHE A 47 -1.05 -6.84 -1.27
CA PHE A 47 -1.41 -6.08 -0.07
C PHE A 47 -2.66 -5.25 -0.31
N LEU A 48 -3.52 -5.21 0.71
CA LEU A 48 -4.57 -4.22 0.85
C LEU A 48 -4.15 -3.23 1.93
N SER A 49 -4.17 -1.95 1.60
CA SER A 49 -3.83 -0.89 2.53
C SER A 49 -4.90 0.21 2.52
N VAL A 50 -5.31 0.67 3.69
CA VAL A 50 -6.41 1.62 3.88
C VAL A 50 -5.86 2.98 4.28
N VAL A 51 -6.39 4.04 3.69
CA VAL A 51 -6.03 5.42 4.01
C VAL A 51 -6.50 5.77 5.43
N SER A 52 -5.58 6.31 6.23
CA SER A 52 -5.84 6.79 7.59
C SER A 52 -5.16 8.13 7.80
N GLY A 53 -5.89 9.21 7.56
CA GLY A 53 -5.33 10.57 7.59
C GLY A 53 -4.25 10.77 6.53
N THR A 54 -3.02 11.00 6.96
CA THR A 54 -1.83 11.20 6.10
C THR A 54 -0.95 9.97 5.99
N GLU A 55 -1.46 8.82 6.37
CA GLU A 55 -0.73 7.54 6.39
C GLU A 55 -1.56 6.44 5.72
N LEU A 56 -0.91 5.34 5.41
CA LEU A 56 -1.53 4.15 4.88
C LEU A 56 -1.29 2.98 5.84
N VAL A 57 -2.37 2.29 6.23
CA VAL A 57 -2.31 1.13 7.12
C VAL A 57 -2.51 -0.13 6.29
N CYS A 58 -1.53 -1.03 6.27
CA CYS A 58 -1.73 -2.36 5.70
C CYS A 58 -2.72 -3.15 6.57
N VAL A 59 -3.83 -3.57 5.99
CA VAL A 59 -4.88 -4.31 6.70
C VAL A 59 -4.87 -5.80 6.35
N GLU A 60 -4.41 -6.17 5.14
CA GLU A 60 -4.34 -7.55 4.70
C GLU A 60 -3.14 -7.78 3.75
N CYS A 61 -2.66 -9.02 3.71
CA CYS A 61 -1.53 -9.44 2.89
C CYS A 61 -1.73 -10.91 2.47
N ALA A 62 -1.61 -11.18 1.17
CA ALA A 62 -1.47 -12.54 0.64
C ALA A 62 -0.01 -12.77 0.25
N GLN A 63 0.68 -13.60 1.02
CA GLN A 63 2.12 -13.80 0.87
C GLN A 63 2.46 -14.64 -0.35
N GLY A 64 3.33 -14.11 -1.21
CA GLY A 64 3.91 -14.78 -2.37
C GLY A 64 5.18 -15.55 -2.02
N HIS A 65 5.85 -16.05 -3.04
CA HIS A 65 7.07 -16.86 -2.90
C HIS A 65 8.36 -16.07 -3.18
N ALA A 66 8.23 -14.87 -3.76
CA ALA A 66 9.38 -14.14 -4.26
C ALA A 66 10.27 -13.57 -3.15
N ILE A 67 9.70 -13.05 -2.06
CA ILE A 67 10.46 -12.40 -0.98
C ILE A 67 9.81 -12.65 0.37
N ASP A 68 10.51 -13.34 1.26
CA ASP A 68 10.02 -13.63 2.62
C ASP A 68 10.01 -12.41 3.56
N SER A 69 10.70 -11.33 3.22
CA SER A 69 11.01 -10.21 4.10
C SER A 69 10.52 -8.86 3.58
N LEU A 70 9.26 -8.77 3.13
CA LEU A 70 8.68 -7.46 2.83
C LEU A 70 8.41 -6.68 4.11
N ILE A 71 8.72 -5.38 4.08
CA ILE A 71 8.54 -4.49 5.24
C ILE A 71 7.06 -4.31 5.56
N LEU A 72 6.20 -4.33 4.54
CA LEU A 72 4.77 -4.14 4.69
C LEU A 72 4.11 -5.44 5.18
N ARG A 73 3.39 -5.33 6.28
CA ARG A 73 2.61 -6.44 6.90
C ARG A 73 1.35 -5.86 7.54
N PRO A 74 0.31 -6.66 7.77
CA PRO A 74 -0.88 -6.21 8.47
C PRO A 74 -0.56 -5.51 9.80
N GLY A 75 -1.15 -4.33 10.01
CA GLY A 75 -0.88 -3.43 11.13
C GLY A 75 0.32 -2.49 10.95
N ARG A 76 1.11 -2.63 9.91
CA ARG A 76 2.18 -1.67 9.59
C ARG A 76 1.61 -0.44 8.89
N VAL A 77 2.23 0.69 9.21
CA VAL A 77 1.91 1.99 8.63
C VAL A 77 3.00 2.36 7.63
N LEU A 78 2.60 2.86 6.47
CA LEU A 78 3.48 3.48 5.49
C LEU A 78 3.11 4.95 5.33
N PRO A 79 4.09 5.86 5.21
CA PRO A 79 3.82 7.22 4.80
C PRO A 79 3.44 7.26 3.30
N LEU A 80 2.73 8.32 2.91
CA LEU A 80 2.23 8.42 1.52
C LEU A 80 3.32 8.72 0.48
N HIS A 81 4.52 9.11 0.88
CA HIS A 81 5.61 9.43 -0.06
C HIS A 81 6.47 8.23 -0.46
N ALA A 82 6.28 7.05 0.15
CA ALA A 82 7.14 5.90 -0.06
C ALA A 82 6.35 4.63 -0.36
N GLY A 83 6.87 3.82 -1.28
CA GLY A 83 6.24 2.60 -1.76
C GLY A 83 5.02 2.84 -2.66
N ALA A 84 4.71 1.87 -3.53
CA ALA A 84 3.64 2.01 -4.51
C ALA A 84 2.27 2.25 -3.87
N ALA A 85 1.96 1.56 -2.76
CA ALA A 85 0.69 1.70 -2.07
C ALA A 85 0.45 3.11 -1.53
N GLY A 86 1.47 3.73 -0.89
CA GLY A 86 1.39 5.10 -0.37
C GLY A 86 1.30 6.13 -1.48
N ARG A 87 2.18 6.01 -2.50
CA ARG A 87 2.26 6.99 -3.58
C ARG A 87 1.03 6.99 -4.49
N VAL A 88 0.40 5.82 -4.71
CA VAL A 88 -0.87 5.80 -5.44
C VAL A 88 -1.98 6.47 -4.64
N ALA A 89 -2.06 6.26 -3.33
CA ALA A 89 -3.05 6.96 -2.51
C ALA A 89 -2.84 8.48 -2.56
N LEU A 90 -1.59 8.95 -2.42
CA LEU A 90 -1.26 10.37 -2.52
C LEU A 90 -1.63 10.97 -3.88
N ALA A 91 -1.40 10.23 -4.97
CA ALA A 91 -1.72 10.68 -6.32
C ALA A 91 -3.23 10.86 -6.55
N TYR A 92 -4.06 10.12 -5.83
CA TYR A 92 -5.52 10.20 -5.94
C TYR A 92 -6.20 10.99 -4.81
N PHE A 93 -5.41 11.65 -3.94
CA PHE A 93 -5.96 12.66 -3.03
C PHE A 93 -6.50 13.85 -3.82
N GLU A 94 -7.46 14.55 -3.23
CA GLU A 94 -7.83 15.89 -3.70
C GLU A 94 -6.61 16.81 -3.68
N ASP A 95 -6.49 17.69 -4.67
CA ASP A 95 -5.28 18.52 -4.84
C ASP A 95 -4.92 19.30 -3.55
N ALA A 96 -5.93 19.81 -2.83
CA ALA A 96 -5.70 20.52 -1.57
C ALA A 96 -5.12 19.63 -0.46
N ASP A 97 -5.50 18.36 -0.41
CA ASP A 97 -4.99 17.40 0.57
C ASP A 97 -3.59 16.90 0.18
N ALA A 98 -3.35 16.67 -1.11
CA ALA A 98 -2.03 16.34 -1.64
C ALA A 98 -1.04 17.48 -1.37
N GLU A 99 -1.38 18.75 -1.66
CA GLU A 99 -0.53 19.90 -1.38
C GLU A 99 -0.28 20.09 0.12
N ARG A 100 -1.28 19.83 0.97
CA ARG A 100 -1.09 19.87 2.43
C ARG A 100 -0.09 18.81 2.89
N TYR A 101 -0.12 17.60 2.31
CA TYR A 101 0.87 16.57 2.59
C TYR A 101 2.26 17.01 2.11
N LEU A 102 2.37 17.49 0.88
CA LEU A 102 3.63 17.95 0.28
C LEU A 102 4.29 19.11 1.05
N ALA A 103 3.51 19.96 1.71
CA ALA A 103 4.03 21.03 2.56
C ALA A 103 4.86 20.52 3.76
N GLY A 104 4.78 19.22 4.08
CA GLY A 104 5.60 18.58 5.12
C GLY A 104 7.01 18.16 4.67
N ALA A 105 7.38 18.36 3.39
CA ALA A 105 8.70 18.00 2.87
C ALA A 105 9.83 18.82 3.52
N PRO A 106 11.10 18.34 3.57
CA PRO A 106 11.53 17.05 3.02
C PRO A 106 11.09 15.86 3.89
N PHE A 107 10.83 14.74 3.24
CA PHE A 107 10.38 13.51 3.91
C PHE A 107 11.56 12.61 4.31
N PRO A 108 11.38 11.73 5.31
CA PRO A 108 12.39 10.75 5.68
C PRO A 108 12.72 9.81 4.51
N ALA A 109 14.00 9.59 4.26
CA ALA A 109 14.46 8.61 3.29
C ALA A 109 14.57 7.22 3.92
N TYR A 110 14.13 6.18 3.21
CA TYR A 110 14.41 4.79 3.55
C TYR A 110 15.75 4.35 2.98
N ASN A 111 16.08 4.86 1.80
CA ASN A 111 17.34 4.70 1.10
C ASN A 111 17.53 5.83 0.08
N GLU A 112 18.55 5.74 -0.76
CA GLU A 112 18.89 6.76 -1.76
C GLU A 112 17.84 6.94 -2.87
N ASN A 113 16.98 5.93 -3.11
CA ASN A 113 15.94 5.96 -4.14
C ASN A 113 14.61 6.55 -3.63
N THR A 114 14.48 6.80 -2.33
CA THR A 114 13.24 7.35 -1.75
C THR A 114 12.99 8.76 -2.27
N LEU A 115 11.76 9.02 -2.72
CA LEU A 115 11.33 10.35 -3.12
C LEU A 115 11.10 11.22 -1.86
N VAL A 116 11.93 12.24 -1.68
CA VAL A 116 11.92 13.05 -0.44
C VAL A 116 11.58 14.52 -0.64
N SER A 117 11.59 15.01 -1.90
CA SER A 117 11.30 16.42 -2.20
C SER A 117 9.91 16.60 -2.80
N VAL A 118 9.41 17.84 -2.68
CA VAL A 118 8.11 18.23 -3.27
C VAL A 118 8.11 18.04 -4.78
N GLU A 119 9.22 18.39 -5.46
CA GLU A 119 9.35 18.33 -6.91
C GLU A 119 9.29 16.87 -7.40
N GLN A 120 10.01 15.97 -6.74
CA GLN A 120 10.00 14.54 -7.05
C GLN A 120 8.59 13.95 -6.89
N LEU A 121 7.93 14.27 -5.79
CA LEU A 121 6.58 13.74 -5.50
C LEU A 121 5.51 14.32 -6.42
N ARG A 122 5.58 15.61 -6.79
CA ARG A 122 4.67 16.18 -7.80
C ARG A 122 4.80 15.50 -9.15
N GLU A 123 6.03 15.23 -9.58
CA GLU A 123 6.26 14.52 -10.83
C GLU A 123 5.76 13.06 -10.74
N ASP A 124 5.99 12.37 -9.63
CA ASP A 124 5.45 11.02 -9.42
C ASP A 124 3.92 10.99 -9.39
N ILE A 125 3.27 11.96 -8.73
CA ILE A 125 1.81 12.13 -8.74
C ILE A 125 1.30 12.30 -10.18
N ARG A 126 1.93 13.16 -10.97
CA ARG A 126 1.56 13.38 -12.37
C ARG A 126 1.66 12.09 -13.19
N LEU A 127 2.81 11.43 -13.12
CA LEU A 127 3.06 10.15 -13.82
C LEU A 127 2.10 9.05 -13.37
N THR A 128 1.83 8.96 -12.07
CA THR A 128 0.90 7.99 -11.49
C THR A 128 -0.52 8.21 -12.00
N ARG A 129 -0.98 9.46 -12.06
CA ARG A 129 -2.31 9.80 -12.61
C ARG A 129 -2.40 9.48 -14.11
N GLU A 130 -1.34 9.74 -14.88
CA GLU A 130 -1.32 9.48 -16.34
C GLU A 130 -1.37 8.00 -16.67
N ARG A 131 -0.62 7.16 -15.95
CA ARG A 131 -0.54 5.71 -16.20
C ARG A 131 -1.58 4.89 -15.43
N GLY A 132 -2.20 5.48 -14.40
CA GLY A 132 -3.23 4.82 -13.58
C GLY A 132 -2.69 3.98 -12.41
N TYR A 133 -1.38 3.90 -12.20
CA TYR A 133 -0.76 3.15 -11.12
C TYR A 133 0.52 3.81 -10.61
N ALA A 134 0.89 3.59 -9.37
CA ALA A 134 2.20 3.95 -8.83
C ALA A 134 3.18 2.79 -8.98
N LEU A 135 4.44 3.11 -9.27
CA LEU A 135 5.55 2.17 -9.39
C LEU A 135 6.58 2.48 -8.30
N SER A 136 6.81 1.54 -7.40
CA SER A 136 7.93 1.55 -6.45
C SER A 136 9.11 0.84 -7.09
N ASP A 137 10.17 1.57 -7.31
CA ASP A 137 11.44 1.09 -7.84
C ASP A 137 12.50 1.25 -6.75
N GLU A 138 12.62 0.23 -5.89
CA GLU A 138 13.58 0.16 -4.79
C GLU A 138 13.47 1.31 -3.75
N ASP A 139 12.45 2.15 -3.78
CA ASP A 139 12.36 3.37 -2.97
C ASP A 139 12.11 3.14 -1.46
N VAL A 140 11.76 1.90 -1.08
CA VAL A 140 11.62 1.47 0.32
C VAL A 140 12.67 0.42 0.70
N THR A 141 12.89 -0.57 -0.16
CA THR A 141 13.84 -1.67 0.08
C THR A 141 14.59 -1.95 -1.21
N LEU A 142 15.92 -1.96 -1.17
CA LEU A 142 16.75 -2.29 -2.32
C LEU A 142 16.46 -3.72 -2.82
N GLY A 143 16.41 -3.91 -4.12
CA GLY A 143 16.05 -5.18 -4.77
C GLY A 143 14.56 -5.47 -4.81
N VAL A 144 13.70 -4.59 -4.25
CA VAL A 144 12.26 -4.78 -4.18
C VAL A 144 11.54 -3.72 -5.01
N GLY A 145 10.68 -4.18 -5.91
CA GLY A 145 9.72 -3.36 -6.65
C GLY A 145 8.28 -3.63 -6.24
N ALA A 146 7.38 -2.70 -6.54
CA ALA A 146 5.95 -2.88 -6.36
C ALA A 146 5.14 -2.01 -7.32
N VAL A 147 3.95 -2.50 -7.67
CA VAL A 147 2.91 -1.72 -8.36
C VAL A 147 1.72 -1.56 -7.43
N GLY A 148 1.11 -0.37 -7.41
CA GLY A 148 -0.08 -0.09 -6.63
C GLY A 148 -1.13 0.65 -7.44
N VAL A 149 -2.41 0.26 -7.26
CA VAL A 149 -3.57 0.90 -7.87
C VAL A 149 -4.51 1.44 -6.79
N PRO A 150 -5.26 2.52 -7.05
CA PRO A 150 -6.17 3.10 -6.06
C PRO A 150 -7.45 2.28 -5.96
N ILE A 151 -8.03 2.21 -4.75
CA ILE A 151 -9.42 1.86 -4.55
C ILE A 151 -10.15 3.15 -4.19
N VAL A 152 -11.05 3.55 -5.07
CA VAL A 152 -11.79 4.82 -4.95
C VAL A 152 -13.22 4.50 -4.55
N ASP A 153 -13.74 5.22 -3.58
CA ASP A 153 -15.14 5.12 -3.19
C ASP A 153 -16.04 5.68 -4.30
N ASN A 154 -16.98 4.85 -4.77
CA ASN A 154 -17.83 5.17 -5.93
C ASN A 154 -18.78 6.34 -5.69
N GLU A 155 -19.15 6.65 -4.44
CA GLU A 155 -20.08 7.72 -4.12
C GLU A 155 -19.35 9.06 -3.97
N SER A 156 -18.24 9.07 -3.23
CA SER A 156 -17.49 10.29 -2.93
C SER A 156 -16.41 10.63 -3.95
N GLY A 157 -15.98 9.67 -4.77
CA GLY A 157 -14.83 9.81 -5.67
C GLY A 157 -13.47 9.87 -4.95
N ARG A 158 -13.44 9.63 -3.64
CA ARG A 158 -12.20 9.72 -2.84
C ARG A 158 -11.48 8.37 -2.78
N VAL A 159 -10.16 8.41 -2.82
CA VAL A 159 -9.36 7.22 -2.54
C VAL A 159 -9.52 6.82 -1.07
N ILE A 160 -9.89 5.57 -0.85
CA ILE A 160 -10.11 4.99 0.49
C ILE A 160 -9.10 3.92 0.83
N ALA A 161 -8.52 3.28 -0.18
CA ALA A 161 -7.54 2.22 -0.03
C ALA A 161 -6.66 2.11 -1.27
N SER A 162 -5.69 1.21 -1.22
CA SER A 162 -4.90 0.78 -2.37
C SER A 162 -4.75 -0.74 -2.38
N LEU A 163 -4.79 -1.32 -3.57
CA LEU A 163 -4.39 -2.69 -3.84
C LEU A 163 -3.00 -2.65 -4.49
N SER A 164 -2.05 -3.41 -3.99
CA SER A 164 -0.69 -3.43 -4.51
C SER A 164 -0.09 -4.82 -4.52
N ALA A 165 0.91 -5.04 -5.38
CA ALA A 165 1.69 -6.27 -5.40
C ALA A 165 3.17 -5.93 -5.54
N GLY A 166 4.02 -6.67 -4.82
CA GLY A 166 5.47 -6.46 -4.81
C GLY A 166 6.26 -7.76 -4.81
N GLY A 167 7.46 -7.65 -5.38
CA GLY A 167 8.36 -8.77 -5.58
C GLY A 167 9.77 -8.27 -5.90
N PHE A 168 10.59 -9.11 -6.57
CA PHE A 168 11.89 -8.68 -7.05
C PHE A 168 11.75 -7.54 -8.06
N VAL A 169 12.59 -6.52 -7.94
CA VAL A 169 12.48 -5.30 -8.74
C VAL A 169 12.52 -5.58 -10.24
N ASP A 170 13.42 -6.45 -10.71
CA ASP A 170 13.54 -6.78 -12.12
C ASP A 170 12.26 -7.42 -12.70
N GLU A 171 11.59 -8.29 -11.91
CA GLU A 171 10.32 -8.92 -12.31
C GLU A 171 9.18 -7.90 -12.35
N VAL A 172 9.12 -7.03 -11.35
CA VAL A 172 8.10 -5.97 -11.28
C VAL A 172 8.26 -5.00 -12.43
N LEU A 173 9.46 -4.51 -12.71
CA LEU A 173 9.73 -3.59 -13.82
C LEU A 173 9.42 -4.21 -15.18
N ALA A 174 9.75 -5.48 -15.38
CA ALA A 174 9.44 -6.21 -16.61
C ALA A 174 7.95 -6.45 -16.85
N THR A 175 7.14 -6.49 -15.78
CA THR A 175 5.72 -6.85 -15.86
C THR A 175 4.77 -5.73 -15.38
N GLN A 176 5.28 -4.52 -15.11
CA GLN A 176 4.55 -3.46 -14.44
C GLN A 176 3.17 -3.13 -15.06
N GLU A 177 3.07 -3.09 -16.39
CA GLU A 177 1.82 -2.77 -17.08
C GLU A 177 0.79 -3.91 -16.94
N SER A 178 1.23 -5.17 -17.14
CA SER A 178 0.35 -6.32 -16.98
C SER A 178 -0.04 -6.55 -15.52
N LEU A 179 0.85 -6.26 -14.59
CA LEU A 179 0.57 -6.32 -13.15
C LEU A 179 -0.43 -5.23 -12.75
N ALA A 180 -0.28 -4.01 -13.28
CA ALA A 180 -1.24 -2.92 -13.06
C ALA A 180 -2.64 -3.27 -13.60
N ALA A 181 -2.72 -3.84 -14.80
CA ALA A 181 -3.99 -4.31 -15.37
C ALA A 181 -4.66 -5.36 -14.48
N LEU A 182 -3.90 -6.37 -14.03
CA LEU A 182 -4.39 -7.40 -13.13
C LEU A 182 -4.90 -6.83 -11.79
N LEU A 183 -4.20 -5.84 -11.24
CA LEU A 183 -4.61 -5.17 -10.01
C LEU A 183 -5.88 -4.33 -10.24
N HIS A 184 -6.03 -3.65 -11.36
CA HIS A 184 -7.24 -2.91 -11.71
C HIS A 184 -8.45 -3.85 -11.88
N ASP A 185 -8.28 -4.98 -12.55
CA ASP A 185 -9.34 -6.01 -12.65
C ASP A 185 -9.77 -6.49 -11.26
N GLY A 186 -8.79 -6.71 -10.38
CA GLY A 186 -9.05 -7.05 -8.98
C GLY A 186 -9.81 -5.96 -8.21
N VAL A 187 -9.50 -4.69 -8.43
CA VAL A 187 -10.27 -3.57 -7.83
C VAL A 187 -11.70 -3.56 -8.32
N HIS A 188 -11.93 -3.79 -9.62
CA HIS A 188 -13.28 -3.91 -10.17
C HIS A 188 -14.09 -5.05 -9.53
N GLU A 189 -13.47 -6.21 -9.31
CA GLU A 189 -14.10 -7.33 -8.60
C GLU A 189 -14.46 -6.98 -7.15
N ILE A 190 -13.55 -6.31 -6.43
CA ILE A 190 -13.78 -5.88 -5.04
C ILE A 190 -14.96 -4.91 -4.95
N GLN A 191 -15.07 -3.98 -5.90
CA GLN A 191 -16.10 -2.95 -5.91
C GLN A 191 -17.46 -3.45 -6.41
N ALA A 192 -17.50 -4.59 -7.10
CA ALA A 192 -18.73 -5.20 -7.62
C ALA A 192 -19.40 -6.17 -6.62
N ALA A 193 -18.70 -6.55 -5.54
CA ALA A 193 -19.17 -7.55 -4.56
C ALA A 193 -19.96 -6.90 -3.43
#